data_e6c9e076e2a32b69fccd183f1f6829fb
#
_entry.id   e6c9e076e2a32b69fccd183f1f6829fb
#
_cell.length_a   1.000
_cell.length_b   1.000
_cell.length_c   1.000
_cell.angle_alpha   90.00
_cell.angle_beta   90.00
_cell.angle_gamma   90.00
#
_symmetry.space_group_name_H-M   'P 1'
#
loop_
_entity.id
_entity.type
_entity.pdbx_description
1 polymer ?
#
loop_
_entity_poly.entity_id
_entity_poly.type
_entity_poly.pdbx_seq_one_letter_code
_entity_poly.pdbx_strand_id
1 'polypeptide(L)'
;MYPTGRKKIYVFADRITRDNIVDVLTQATQVHARNRAEIIYLHNYYKGLQPIRSRVKRYNNDILNKIVENHAYETTEFKVGYQMGDDGIKYVSYGESAEHHEDIVTLNRWEETLNRDADDMDLFTWMFNCGVAYRMCLPNKQYDGRNGVPFRNIVPKPQNTFVAYYTDIDETPAMGVTYVRQMSISGADTCIYTVYTPDTVYTLQGNDAGLGFELMKVEPNTLGMIPIIEYVTDNSRLGCFEPGLYILDAINTMASNRVDGIEQMVQSMMLFHNVEIDEETYLKVKDLGALVYQDRSSDMRGDVSFVNNELNQDGAQTLTDHLYEQYLRIVGLPSQAGETRSTSDTGTAVIYRAGWAQVESRARKIEKSFLRSEKQYLEIVLKICSQQLGLSIDDIDISFTRRQYDNPQSKAQTLTTLLASIPPHQAYVYSGMFTDPEAEYREYETWKALEEAKEAERMEQEAALNAEDSADSGSNPED
;
A
#
# COMPACT_ATOMS: atom_id res chain seq x y z
N MET A 1 18.19 5.85 -15.66
CA MET A 1 17.14 6.86 -15.91
C MET A 1 16.13 6.71 -14.78
N TYR A 2 15.85 7.75 -14.01
CA TYR A 2 14.85 7.66 -12.96
C TYR A 2 13.45 7.54 -13.56
N PRO A 3 12.56 6.76 -12.93
CA PRO A 3 11.16 6.68 -13.35
C PRO A 3 10.49 8.06 -13.28
N THR A 4 9.56 8.31 -14.18
CA THR A 4 8.86 9.61 -14.29
C THR A 4 7.35 9.51 -14.16
N GLY A 5 6.87 8.43 -13.57
CA GLY A 5 5.46 8.08 -13.52
C GLY A 5 5.04 7.21 -14.70
N ARG A 6 4.10 6.30 -14.45
CA ARG A 6 3.60 5.36 -15.48
C ARG A 6 2.75 6.12 -16.49
N LYS A 7 3.08 5.98 -17.76
CA LYS A 7 2.33 6.63 -18.82
C LYS A 7 0.96 5.98 -19.02
N LYS A 8 -0.05 6.79 -19.19
CA LYS A 8 -1.36 6.33 -19.64
C LYS A 8 -1.23 5.82 -21.08
N ILE A 9 -1.87 4.71 -21.37
CA ILE A 9 -1.80 4.06 -22.69
C ILE A 9 -3.05 4.44 -23.47
N TYR A 10 -2.87 4.99 -24.65
CA TYR A 10 -3.97 5.42 -25.52
C TYR A 10 -4.07 4.56 -26.77
N VAL A 11 -5.30 4.37 -27.21
CA VAL A 11 -5.65 3.70 -28.47
C VAL A 11 -6.11 4.75 -29.45
N PHE A 12 -5.52 4.73 -30.64
CA PHE A 12 -5.81 5.70 -31.71
C PHE A 12 -6.83 5.16 -32.74
N ALA A 13 -7.60 4.15 -32.37
CA ALA A 13 -8.67 3.60 -33.20
C ALA A 13 -10.02 3.96 -32.59
N ASP A 14 -11.02 4.29 -33.39
CA ASP A 14 -12.38 4.58 -32.95
C ASP A 14 -13.07 3.37 -32.32
N ARG A 15 -12.73 2.17 -32.79
CA ARG A 15 -13.21 0.90 -32.27
C ARG A 15 -12.19 -0.20 -32.46
N ILE A 16 -12.10 -1.09 -31.49
CA ILE A 16 -11.26 -2.30 -31.55
C ILE A 16 -12.06 -3.41 -32.22
N THR A 17 -11.52 -3.96 -33.29
CA THR A 17 -12.12 -5.02 -34.11
C THR A 17 -11.14 -6.17 -34.29
N ARG A 18 -11.62 -7.29 -34.85
CA ARG A 18 -10.77 -8.43 -35.20
C ARG A 18 -9.63 -8.06 -36.15
N ASP A 19 -9.88 -7.11 -37.04
CA ASP A 19 -8.94 -6.76 -38.10
C ASP A 19 -7.81 -5.83 -37.64
N ASN A 20 -8.06 -5.00 -36.61
CA ASN A 20 -7.08 -4.04 -36.08
C ASN A 20 -6.48 -4.39 -34.73
N ILE A 21 -6.97 -5.44 -34.05
CA ILE A 21 -6.53 -5.79 -32.69
C ILE A 21 -5.03 -6.03 -32.57
N VAL A 22 -4.40 -6.63 -33.57
CA VAL A 22 -2.96 -6.91 -33.58
C VAL A 22 -2.16 -5.61 -33.59
N ASP A 23 -2.54 -4.64 -34.42
CA ASP A 23 -1.86 -3.35 -34.54
C ASP A 23 -2.08 -2.51 -33.27
N VAL A 24 -3.31 -2.45 -32.77
CA VAL A 24 -3.66 -1.74 -31.53
C VAL A 24 -2.91 -2.31 -30.35
N LEU A 25 -2.88 -3.65 -30.20
CA LEU A 25 -2.17 -4.30 -29.13
C LEU A 25 -0.65 -4.06 -29.22
N THR A 26 -0.08 -4.09 -30.44
CA THR A 26 1.34 -3.83 -30.66
C THR A 26 1.72 -2.42 -30.19
N GLN A 27 0.94 -1.39 -30.56
CA GLN A 27 1.16 -0.01 -30.13
C GLN A 27 1.03 0.15 -28.61
N ALA A 28 -0.03 -0.42 -28.03
CA ALA A 28 -0.25 -0.36 -26.57
C ALA A 28 0.86 -1.05 -25.79
N THR A 29 1.33 -2.19 -26.26
CA THR A 29 2.40 -2.97 -25.61
C THR A 29 3.75 -2.26 -25.68
N GLN A 30 4.05 -1.51 -26.73
CA GLN A 30 5.26 -0.68 -26.80
C GLN A 30 5.30 0.38 -25.67
N VAL A 31 4.17 1.04 -25.39
CA VAL A 31 4.08 1.99 -24.27
C VAL A 31 4.16 1.24 -22.94
N HIS A 32 3.45 0.11 -22.82
CA HIS A 32 3.49 -0.73 -21.62
C HIS A 32 4.89 -1.27 -21.32
N ALA A 33 5.69 -1.61 -22.34
CA ALA A 33 7.06 -2.11 -22.14
C ALA A 33 7.92 -1.13 -21.34
N ARG A 34 7.77 0.18 -21.58
CA ARG A 34 8.43 1.22 -20.78
C ARG A 34 7.88 1.24 -19.34
N ASN A 35 6.56 1.26 -19.16
CA ASN A 35 5.93 1.21 -17.85
C ASN A 35 6.36 -0.04 -17.08
N ARG A 36 6.41 -1.19 -17.75
CA ARG A 36 6.88 -2.47 -17.18
C ARG A 36 8.30 -2.38 -16.64
N ALA A 37 9.21 -1.77 -17.41
CA ALA A 37 10.60 -1.60 -16.98
C ALA A 37 10.69 -0.73 -15.71
N GLU A 38 9.92 0.36 -15.66
CA GLU A 38 9.85 1.23 -14.48
C GLU A 38 9.19 0.52 -13.28
N ILE A 39 8.13 -0.26 -13.48
CA ILE A 39 7.47 -1.05 -12.45
C ILE A 39 8.43 -2.09 -11.85
N ILE A 40 9.16 -2.82 -12.69
CA ILE A 40 10.15 -3.81 -12.23
C ILE A 40 11.28 -3.12 -11.45
N TYR A 41 11.77 -1.97 -11.92
CA TYR A 41 12.78 -1.19 -11.23
C TYR A 41 12.33 -0.77 -9.82
N LEU A 42 11.13 -0.17 -9.70
CA LEU A 42 10.58 0.27 -8.43
C LEU A 42 10.27 -0.89 -7.48
N HIS A 43 9.76 -1.99 -8.00
CA HIS A 43 9.50 -3.18 -7.20
C HIS A 43 10.80 -3.81 -6.67
N ASN A 44 11.85 -3.85 -7.49
CA ASN A 44 13.17 -4.30 -7.06
C ASN A 44 13.76 -3.33 -6.01
N TYR A 45 13.58 -2.04 -6.20
CA TYR A 45 14.02 -1.02 -5.24
C TYR A 45 13.31 -1.21 -3.88
N TYR A 46 12.01 -1.44 -3.89
CA TYR A 46 11.22 -1.77 -2.69
C TYR A 46 11.75 -3.02 -1.98
N LYS A 47 12.16 -4.05 -2.73
CA LYS A 47 12.75 -5.28 -2.17
C LYS A 47 14.20 -5.15 -1.72
N GLY A 48 14.78 -3.96 -1.77
CA GLY A 48 16.19 -3.76 -1.43
C GLY A 48 17.17 -4.18 -2.52
N LEU A 49 16.70 -4.41 -3.75
CA LEU A 49 17.53 -4.76 -4.91
C LEU A 49 17.83 -3.52 -5.77
N GLN A 50 18.14 -2.39 -5.13
CA GLN A 50 18.46 -1.16 -5.83
C GLN A 50 19.83 -1.26 -6.54
N PRO A 51 19.99 -0.57 -7.68
CA PRO A 51 21.26 -0.54 -8.39
C PRO A 51 22.27 0.34 -7.64
N ILE A 52 23.24 -0.27 -7.00
CA ILE A 52 24.36 0.42 -6.34
C ILE A 52 25.41 0.75 -7.38
N ARG A 53 25.78 2.03 -7.50
CA ARG A 53 26.71 2.50 -8.52
C ARG A 53 28.16 2.04 -8.24
N SER A 54 28.80 1.66 -9.31
CA SER A 54 30.14 1.19 -9.64
C SER A 54 31.28 1.13 -8.61
N ARG A 55 31.34 1.90 -7.53
CA ARG A 55 32.38 1.77 -6.51
C ARG A 55 32.24 0.49 -5.70
N VAL A 56 31.03 0.17 -5.29
CA VAL A 56 30.72 -1.06 -4.55
C VAL A 56 30.99 -2.31 -5.42
N LYS A 57 30.65 -2.25 -6.70
CA LYS A 57 31.00 -3.33 -7.66
C LYS A 57 32.49 -3.54 -7.84
N ARG A 58 33.32 -2.47 -7.67
CA ARG A 58 34.77 -2.58 -7.79
C ARG A 58 35.37 -3.41 -6.66
N TYR A 59 34.82 -3.35 -5.47
CA TYR A 59 35.30 -4.08 -4.30
C TYR A 59 34.60 -5.41 -4.07
N ASN A 60 33.53 -5.72 -4.85
CA ASN A 60 32.73 -6.95 -4.75
C ASN A 60 32.33 -7.29 -3.29
N ASN A 61 31.89 -6.29 -2.54
CA ASN A 61 31.65 -6.40 -1.11
C ASN A 61 30.15 -6.61 -0.83
N ASP A 62 29.76 -7.86 -0.57
CA ASP A 62 28.36 -8.23 -0.27
C ASP A 62 27.81 -7.56 0.99
N ILE A 63 28.67 -7.17 1.94
CA ILE A 63 28.25 -6.51 3.18
C ILE A 63 27.71 -5.10 2.88
N LEU A 64 28.39 -4.36 2.01
CA LEU A 64 27.95 -3.02 1.59
C LEU A 64 26.59 -3.07 0.89
N ASN A 65 26.41 -4.05 0.00
CA ASN A 65 25.14 -4.24 -0.68
C ASN A 65 24.01 -4.48 0.31
N LYS A 66 24.22 -5.32 1.31
CA LYS A 66 23.21 -5.63 2.33
C LYS A 66 22.81 -4.41 3.17
N ILE A 67 23.78 -3.61 3.58
CA ILE A 67 23.51 -2.38 4.38
C ILE A 67 22.62 -1.43 3.59
N VAL A 68 22.96 -1.20 2.33
CA VAL A 68 22.22 -0.26 1.48
C VAL A 68 20.82 -0.81 1.13
N GLU A 69 20.72 -2.09 0.84
CA GLU A 69 19.45 -2.77 0.56
C GLU A 69 18.50 -2.67 1.75
N ASN A 70 18.96 -2.97 2.96
CA ASN A 70 18.13 -2.91 4.16
C ASN A 70 17.60 -1.50 4.41
N HIS A 71 18.42 -0.47 4.21
CA HIS A 71 17.98 0.91 4.42
C HIS A 71 16.82 1.31 3.50
N ALA A 72 16.91 0.98 2.21
CA ALA A 72 15.84 1.27 1.26
C ALA A 72 14.57 0.46 1.56
N TYR A 73 14.70 -0.81 1.90
CA TYR A 73 13.61 -1.70 2.26
C TYR A 73 12.82 -1.20 3.49
N GLU A 74 13.51 -0.92 4.58
CA GLU A 74 12.88 -0.41 5.81
C GLU A 74 12.09 0.87 5.55
N THR A 75 12.63 1.80 4.77
CA THR A 75 11.97 3.07 4.47
C THR A 75 10.68 2.88 3.65
N THR A 76 10.70 1.99 2.66
CA THR A 76 9.54 1.76 1.78
C THR A 76 8.48 0.91 2.45
N GLU A 77 8.86 -0.13 3.18
CA GLU A 77 7.93 -0.99 3.90
C GLU A 77 7.17 -0.23 4.97
N PHE A 78 7.85 0.56 5.80
CA PHE A 78 7.22 1.40 6.80
C PHE A 78 6.15 2.32 6.19
N LYS A 79 6.44 2.90 5.02
CA LYS A 79 5.53 3.80 4.34
C LYS A 79 4.27 3.11 3.83
N VAL A 80 4.40 1.92 3.26
CA VAL A 80 3.27 1.11 2.80
C VAL A 80 2.41 0.67 3.97
N GLY A 81 3.01 0.09 5.00
CA GLY A 81 2.31 -0.39 6.19
C GLY A 81 1.53 0.71 6.92
N TYR A 82 2.05 1.94 6.92
CA TYR A 82 1.38 3.07 7.56
C TYR A 82 0.09 3.51 6.84
N GLN A 83 0.02 3.39 5.52
CA GLN A 83 -1.11 3.89 4.72
C GLN A 83 -2.28 2.90 4.61
N MET A 84 -2.07 1.64 4.93
CA MET A 84 -3.12 0.64 5.07
C MET A 84 -3.72 0.73 6.48
N GLY A 85 -5.00 0.88 6.60
CA GLY A 85 -5.69 0.73 7.90
C GLY A 85 -5.70 -0.73 8.34
N ASP A 86 -6.02 -0.97 9.63
CA ASP A 86 -6.03 -2.32 10.18
C ASP A 86 -7.27 -3.14 9.74
N ASP A 87 -8.40 -2.47 9.45
CA ASP A 87 -9.69 -3.13 9.24
C ASP A 87 -10.17 -3.11 7.78
N GLY A 88 -9.33 -2.64 6.84
CA GLY A 88 -9.61 -2.68 5.42
C GLY A 88 -10.70 -1.71 4.94
N ILE A 89 -11.35 -2.08 3.84
CA ILE A 89 -12.41 -1.32 3.19
C ILE A 89 -13.73 -2.05 3.38
N LYS A 90 -14.76 -1.34 3.85
CA LYS A 90 -16.12 -1.89 3.99
C LYS A 90 -17.12 -1.08 3.20
N TYR A 91 -18.14 -1.75 2.72
CA TYR A 91 -19.30 -1.13 2.10
C TYR A 91 -20.37 -0.89 3.15
N VAL A 92 -20.95 0.28 3.15
CA VAL A 92 -22.02 0.69 4.05
C VAL A 92 -23.20 1.22 3.26
N SER A 93 -24.38 1.22 3.86
CA SER A 93 -25.59 1.76 3.22
C SER A 93 -25.45 3.26 3.05
N TYR A 94 -25.83 3.76 1.88
CA TYR A 94 -25.92 5.21 1.66
C TYR A 94 -27.24 5.74 2.20
N GLY A 95 -27.18 6.68 3.14
CA GLY A 95 -28.34 7.31 3.75
C GLY A 95 -29.19 6.38 4.65
N GLU A 96 -30.43 6.79 4.96
CA GLU A 96 -31.34 6.10 5.89
C GLU A 96 -32.06 4.87 5.28
N SER A 97 -31.68 4.40 4.09
CA SER A 97 -32.36 3.32 3.39
C SER A 97 -32.13 1.97 4.06
N ALA A 98 -33.13 1.56 4.87
CA ALA A 98 -33.15 0.24 5.51
C ALA A 98 -33.35 -0.92 4.51
N GLU A 99 -33.90 -0.64 3.31
CA GLU A 99 -34.31 -1.66 2.33
C GLU A 99 -33.13 -2.44 1.76
N HIS A 100 -31.94 -1.85 1.69
CA HIS A 100 -30.76 -2.45 1.07
C HIS A 100 -29.71 -2.98 2.06
N HIS A 101 -30.00 -2.91 3.36
CA HIS A 101 -29.02 -3.29 4.38
C HIS A 101 -28.59 -4.78 4.30
N GLU A 102 -29.55 -5.69 4.12
CA GLU A 102 -29.26 -7.12 4.04
C GLU A 102 -28.41 -7.48 2.81
N ASP A 103 -28.66 -6.81 1.69
CA ASP A 103 -27.90 -7.00 0.45
C ASP A 103 -26.44 -6.52 0.61
N ILE A 104 -26.24 -5.39 1.31
CA ILE A 104 -24.90 -4.87 1.61
C ILE A 104 -24.14 -5.77 2.58
N VAL A 105 -24.80 -6.30 3.60
CA VAL A 105 -24.22 -7.30 4.52
C VAL A 105 -23.81 -8.55 3.74
N THR A 106 -24.63 -8.97 2.79
CA THR A 106 -24.34 -10.13 1.93
C THR A 106 -23.14 -9.85 1.03
N LEU A 107 -23.07 -8.66 0.41
CA LEU A 107 -21.94 -8.23 -0.40
C LEU A 107 -20.63 -8.22 0.41
N ASN A 108 -20.62 -7.60 1.60
CA ASN A 108 -19.46 -7.59 2.49
C ASN A 108 -19.03 -9.01 2.88
N ARG A 109 -19.96 -9.91 3.17
CA ARG A 109 -19.67 -11.32 3.48
C ARG A 109 -19.03 -12.05 2.30
N TRP A 110 -19.46 -11.78 1.08
CA TRP A 110 -18.84 -12.35 -0.11
C TRP A 110 -17.41 -11.85 -0.31
N GLU A 111 -17.17 -10.56 -0.10
CA GLU A 111 -15.83 -9.96 -0.15
C GLU A 111 -14.91 -10.56 0.92
N GLU A 112 -15.41 -10.72 2.15
CA GLU A 112 -14.67 -11.36 3.23
C GLU A 112 -14.35 -12.83 2.91
N THR A 113 -15.29 -13.57 2.33
CA THR A 113 -15.09 -14.95 1.88
C THR A 113 -14.00 -15.06 0.81
N LEU A 114 -13.83 -14.05 -0.02
CA LEU A 114 -12.77 -13.96 -1.02
C LEU A 114 -11.43 -13.47 -0.47
N ASN A 115 -11.30 -13.24 0.84
CA ASN A 115 -10.13 -12.67 1.51
C ASN A 115 -9.75 -11.29 0.94
N ARG A 116 -10.73 -10.42 0.79
CA ARG A 116 -10.54 -9.08 0.26
C ARG A 116 -9.41 -8.30 0.92
N ASP A 117 -9.26 -8.41 2.25
CA ASP A 117 -8.22 -7.69 2.99
C ASP A 117 -6.81 -8.03 2.49
N ALA A 118 -6.57 -9.30 2.15
CA ALA A 118 -5.29 -9.72 1.57
C ALA A 118 -5.11 -9.18 0.15
N ASP A 119 -6.16 -9.25 -0.67
CA ASP A 119 -6.16 -8.70 -2.04
C ASP A 119 -5.96 -7.18 -2.02
N ASP A 120 -6.59 -6.47 -1.09
CA ASP A 120 -6.43 -5.02 -0.91
C ASP A 120 -5.00 -4.68 -0.47
N MET A 121 -4.39 -5.47 0.43
CA MET A 121 -3.00 -5.29 0.83
C MET A 121 -2.06 -5.41 -0.38
N ASP A 122 -2.23 -6.42 -1.20
CA ASP A 122 -1.45 -6.61 -2.42
C ASP A 122 -1.68 -5.46 -3.43
N LEU A 123 -2.93 -5.04 -3.61
CA LEU A 123 -3.31 -3.93 -4.48
C LEU A 123 -2.66 -2.62 -4.03
N PHE A 124 -2.76 -2.29 -2.74
CA PHE A 124 -2.11 -1.12 -2.16
C PHE A 124 -0.60 -1.18 -2.27
N THR A 125 0.00 -2.34 -2.03
CA THR A 125 1.45 -2.52 -2.15
C THR A 125 1.92 -2.20 -3.57
N TRP A 126 1.24 -2.70 -4.59
CA TRP A 126 1.56 -2.37 -5.99
C TRP A 126 1.31 -0.90 -6.30
N MET A 127 0.16 -0.35 -5.88
CA MET A 127 -0.21 1.04 -6.12
C MET A 127 0.79 2.01 -5.48
N PHE A 128 1.18 1.77 -4.21
CA PHE A 128 2.12 2.64 -3.52
C PHE A 128 3.55 2.51 -4.02
N ASN A 129 4.00 1.31 -4.36
CA ASN A 129 5.36 1.12 -4.85
C ASN A 129 5.53 1.56 -6.31
N CYS A 130 4.56 1.23 -7.15
CA CYS A 130 4.69 1.41 -8.60
C CYS A 130 3.81 2.52 -9.19
N GLY A 131 2.98 3.17 -8.37
CA GLY A 131 2.06 4.23 -8.80
C GLY A 131 0.81 3.74 -9.52
N VAL A 132 0.75 2.45 -9.87
CA VAL A 132 -0.39 1.79 -10.52
C VAL A 132 -0.55 0.37 -10.00
N ALA A 133 -1.81 -0.06 -9.87
CA ALA A 133 -2.18 -1.43 -9.58
C ALA A 133 -3.45 -1.78 -10.36
N TYR A 134 -3.78 -3.05 -10.44
CA TYR A 134 -4.95 -3.53 -11.17
C TYR A 134 -5.71 -4.54 -10.33
N ARG A 135 -7.04 -4.45 -10.39
CA ARG A 135 -7.95 -5.49 -9.89
C ARG A 135 -8.74 -6.02 -11.07
N MET A 136 -8.94 -7.32 -11.11
CA MET A 136 -9.73 -7.99 -12.12
C MET A 136 -10.87 -8.73 -11.46
N CYS A 137 -12.11 -8.44 -11.89
CA CYS A 137 -13.31 -9.10 -11.40
C CYS A 137 -13.96 -9.88 -12.53
N LEU A 138 -14.18 -11.17 -12.30
CA LEU A 138 -14.76 -12.08 -13.29
C LEU A 138 -15.91 -12.88 -12.67
N PRO A 139 -16.93 -13.27 -13.47
CA PRO A 139 -17.93 -14.22 -13.02
C PRO A 139 -17.29 -15.54 -12.57
N ASN A 140 -17.77 -16.08 -11.47
CA ASN A 140 -17.33 -17.38 -10.97
C ASN A 140 -18.06 -18.51 -11.70
N LYS A 141 -17.34 -19.24 -12.55
CA LYS A 141 -17.89 -20.36 -13.33
C LYS A 141 -18.34 -21.57 -12.48
N GLN A 142 -17.92 -21.62 -11.22
CA GLN A 142 -18.25 -22.70 -10.30
C GLN A 142 -19.45 -22.36 -9.39
N TYR A 143 -19.97 -21.15 -9.49
CA TYR A 143 -21.12 -20.72 -8.72
C TYR A 143 -22.40 -21.45 -9.21
N ASP A 144 -23.10 -22.12 -8.30
CA ASP A 144 -24.28 -22.95 -8.60
C ASP A 144 -25.61 -22.20 -8.37
N GLY A 145 -25.56 -20.90 -8.09
CA GLY A 145 -26.71 -20.05 -7.79
C GLY A 145 -27.19 -20.09 -6.34
N ARG A 146 -26.56 -20.91 -5.46
CA ARG A 146 -26.94 -21.06 -4.05
C ARG A 146 -25.74 -20.99 -3.09
N ASN A 147 -24.65 -21.64 -3.46
CA ASN A 147 -23.48 -21.75 -2.60
C ASN A 147 -22.26 -21.05 -3.23
N GLY A 148 -21.50 -20.36 -2.38
CA GLY A 148 -20.27 -19.67 -2.80
C GLY A 148 -20.53 -18.23 -3.20
N VAL A 149 -19.52 -17.62 -3.84
CA VAL A 149 -19.53 -16.23 -4.28
C VAL A 149 -19.71 -16.20 -5.80
N PRO A 150 -20.63 -15.37 -6.35
CA PRO A 150 -20.91 -15.33 -7.78
C PRO A 150 -19.79 -14.72 -8.63
N PHE A 151 -18.84 -14.04 -8.04
CA PHE A 151 -17.69 -13.45 -8.70
C PHE A 151 -16.37 -13.91 -8.06
N ARG A 152 -15.28 -13.64 -8.71
CA ARG A 152 -13.92 -13.87 -8.20
C ARG A 152 -13.05 -12.65 -8.46
N ASN A 153 -12.23 -12.31 -7.48
CA ASN A 153 -11.27 -11.24 -7.53
C ASN A 153 -9.87 -11.79 -7.82
N ILE A 154 -9.09 -11.01 -8.53
CA ILE A 154 -7.69 -11.28 -8.82
C ILE A 154 -6.96 -9.95 -8.79
N VAL A 155 -5.81 -9.88 -8.13
CA VAL A 155 -4.88 -8.74 -8.20
C VAL A 155 -3.72 -9.13 -9.14
N PRO A 156 -3.82 -8.87 -10.45
CA PRO A 156 -2.79 -9.23 -11.39
C PRO A 156 -1.59 -8.31 -11.23
N LYS A 157 -0.39 -8.85 -11.47
CA LYS A 157 0.85 -8.10 -11.40
C LYS A 157 0.86 -6.96 -12.44
N PRO A 158 1.10 -5.71 -12.04
CA PRO A 158 1.05 -4.57 -12.97
C PRO A 158 2.12 -4.61 -14.07
N GLN A 159 3.17 -5.40 -13.89
CA GLN A 159 4.15 -5.67 -14.95
C GLN A 159 3.59 -6.49 -16.12
N ASN A 160 2.48 -7.20 -15.93
CA ASN A 160 1.86 -8.09 -16.92
C ASN A 160 0.41 -7.68 -17.22
N THR A 161 -0.03 -6.54 -16.75
CA THR A 161 -1.43 -6.08 -16.92
C THR A 161 -1.46 -4.58 -17.14
N PHE A 162 -2.35 -4.15 -18.00
CA PHE A 162 -2.59 -2.73 -18.23
C PHE A 162 -4.00 -2.48 -18.78
N VAL A 163 -4.47 -1.24 -18.65
CA VAL A 163 -5.69 -0.75 -19.28
C VAL A 163 -5.29 0.33 -20.29
N ALA A 164 -5.86 0.27 -21.48
CA ALA A 164 -5.71 1.29 -22.50
C ALA A 164 -7.02 2.04 -22.71
N TYR A 165 -6.93 3.32 -23.06
CA TYR A 165 -8.02 4.27 -23.09
C TYR A 165 -8.18 4.84 -24.50
N TYR A 166 -9.40 5.22 -24.89
CA TYR A 166 -9.62 5.99 -26.11
C TYR A 166 -9.09 7.42 -25.93
N THR A 167 -8.76 8.07 -27.03
CA THR A 167 -8.33 9.48 -27.10
C THR A 167 -9.57 10.40 -27.16
N ASP A 168 -10.53 10.18 -26.31
CA ASP A 168 -11.71 11.02 -26.12
C ASP A 168 -11.55 11.93 -24.89
N ILE A 169 -12.48 12.89 -24.72
CA ILE A 169 -12.44 13.82 -23.60
C ILE A 169 -12.61 13.11 -22.26
N ASP A 170 -13.41 12.04 -22.23
CA ASP A 170 -13.73 11.28 -21.04
C ASP A 170 -12.67 10.21 -20.73
N GLU A 171 -11.74 9.99 -21.68
CA GLU A 171 -10.70 8.96 -21.57
C GLU A 171 -11.29 7.59 -21.22
N THR A 172 -12.32 7.17 -21.97
CA THR A 172 -13.04 5.94 -21.71
C THR A 172 -12.13 4.72 -21.88
N PRO A 173 -12.22 3.70 -21.01
CA PRO A 173 -11.44 2.47 -21.17
C PRO A 173 -11.79 1.77 -22.50
N ALA A 174 -10.77 1.54 -23.33
CA ALA A 174 -10.91 0.87 -24.63
C ALA A 174 -10.70 -0.64 -24.52
N MET A 175 -9.70 -1.06 -23.76
CA MET A 175 -9.38 -2.46 -23.52
C MET A 175 -8.60 -2.65 -22.22
N GLY A 176 -8.81 -3.80 -21.58
CA GLY A 176 -7.98 -4.32 -20.50
C GLY A 176 -7.16 -5.50 -21.00
N VAL A 177 -5.87 -5.52 -20.75
CA VAL A 177 -4.94 -6.54 -21.21
C VAL A 177 -4.23 -7.18 -20.03
N THR A 178 -4.21 -8.51 -20.01
CA THR A 178 -3.35 -9.29 -19.11
C THR A 178 -2.64 -10.38 -19.90
N TYR A 179 -1.41 -10.72 -19.51
CA TYR A 179 -0.68 -11.77 -20.19
C TYR A 179 0.11 -12.65 -19.25
N VAL A 180 0.28 -13.90 -19.65
CA VAL A 180 0.98 -14.93 -18.90
C VAL A 180 2.09 -15.52 -19.78
N ARG A 181 3.28 -15.64 -19.21
CA ARG A 181 4.40 -16.29 -19.87
C ARG A 181 4.24 -17.79 -19.75
N GLN A 182 4.25 -18.48 -20.89
CA GLN A 182 4.27 -19.92 -20.98
C GLN A 182 5.66 -20.38 -21.40
N MET A 183 6.30 -21.13 -20.52
CA MET A 183 7.57 -21.80 -20.87
C MET A 183 7.25 -23.10 -21.62
N SER A 184 7.64 -23.18 -22.88
CA SER A 184 7.55 -24.43 -23.63
C SER A 184 8.70 -25.37 -23.24
N ILE A 185 8.43 -26.66 -23.23
CA ILE A 185 9.44 -27.72 -23.05
C ILE A 185 10.57 -27.60 -24.11
N SER A 186 10.27 -27.03 -25.27
CA SER A 186 11.24 -26.76 -26.34
C SER A 186 12.09 -25.50 -26.13
N GLY A 187 11.92 -24.77 -25.03
CA GLY A 187 12.70 -23.58 -24.69
C GLY A 187 12.26 -22.28 -25.38
N ALA A 188 11.21 -22.31 -26.20
CA ALA A 188 10.63 -21.10 -26.77
C ALA A 188 9.69 -20.44 -25.74
N ASP A 189 10.05 -19.24 -25.29
CA ASP A 189 9.22 -18.46 -24.40
C ASP A 189 8.12 -17.77 -25.21
N THR A 190 6.89 -18.17 -24.98
CA THR A 190 5.70 -17.54 -25.56
C THR A 190 4.85 -16.91 -24.48
N CYS A 191 4.20 -15.79 -24.81
CA CYS A 191 3.24 -15.12 -23.95
C CYS A 191 1.86 -15.24 -24.54
N ILE A 192 0.89 -15.60 -23.70
CA ILE A 192 -0.53 -15.58 -24.07
C ILE A 192 -1.13 -14.29 -23.51
N TYR A 193 -1.61 -13.45 -24.41
CA TYR A 193 -2.27 -12.18 -24.13
C TYR A 193 -3.78 -12.38 -24.19
N THR A 194 -4.47 -11.99 -23.14
CA THR A 194 -5.93 -11.91 -23.12
C THR A 194 -6.35 -10.45 -23.10
N VAL A 195 -7.06 -10.03 -24.12
CA VAL A 195 -7.53 -8.66 -24.30
C VAL A 195 -9.03 -8.62 -24.13
N TYR A 196 -9.50 -7.85 -23.16
CA TYR A 196 -10.91 -7.64 -22.87
C TYR A 196 -11.35 -6.30 -23.43
N THR A 197 -12.28 -6.30 -24.36
CA THR A 197 -13.05 -5.12 -24.75
C THR A 197 -14.49 -5.24 -24.20
N PRO A 198 -15.31 -4.19 -24.24
CA PRO A 198 -16.70 -4.32 -23.79
C PRO A 198 -17.48 -5.43 -24.49
N ASP A 199 -17.24 -5.62 -25.80
CA ASP A 199 -18.00 -6.56 -26.62
C ASP A 199 -17.33 -7.94 -26.79
N THR A 200 -15.99 -7.99 -26.75
CA THR A 200 -15.23 -9.16 -27.23
C THR A 200 -13.99 -9.42 -26.36
N VAL A 201 -13.67 -10.69 -26.20
CA VAL A 201 -12.43 -11.16 -25.59
C VAL A 201 -11.55 -11.77 -26.68
N TYR A 202 -10.35 -11.25 -26.85
CA TYR A 202 -9.36 -11.76 -27.80
C TYR A 202 -8.25 -12.48 -27.05
N THR A 203 -7.85 -13.66 -27.53
CA THR A 203 -6.64 -14.35 -27.05
C THR A 203 -5.61 -14.34 -28.16
N LEU A 204 -4.44 -13.77 -27.88
CA LEU A 204 -3.33 -13.66 -28.83
C LEU A 204 -2.09 -14.33 -28.24
N GLN A 205 -1.29 -14.92 -29.09
CA GLN A 205 0.04 -15.39 -28.79
C GLN A 205 1.05 -14.38 -29.28
N GLY A 206 2.08 -14.11 -28.49
CA GLY A 206 3.18 -13.21 -28.82
C GLY A 206 4.43 -13.52 -28.04
N ASN A 207 5.47 -12.72 -28.20
CA ASN A 207 6.67 -12.83 -27.39
C ASN A 207 6.60 -11.92 -26.15
N ASP A 208 7.57 -12.06 -25.24
CA ASP A 208 7.65 -11.25 -24.02
C ASP A 208 7.92 -9.75 -24.30
N ALA A 209 8.43 -9.43 -25.47
CA ALA A 209 8.64 -8.05 -25.92
C ALA A 209 7.37 -7.39 -26.50
N GLY A 210 6.25 -8.13 -26.59
CA GLY A 210 5.00 -7.62 -27.16
C GLY A 210 5.06 -7.41 -28.67
N LEU A 211 5.71 -8.33 -29.38
CA LEU A 211 5.84 -8.32 -30.83
C LEU A 211 5.42 -9.67 -31.41
N GLY A 212 5.05 -9.66 -32.70
CA GLY A 212 4.71 -10.89 -33.41
C GLY A 212 3.42 -11.53 -32.93
N PHE A 213 2.39 -10.73 -32.69
CA PHE A 213 1.10 -11.22 -32.25
C PHE A 213 0.39 -12.05 -33.31
N GLU A 214 -0.10 -13.20 -32.90
CA GLU A 214 -0.98 -14.07 -33.67
C GLU A 214 -2.30 -14.23 -32.93
N LEU A 215 -3.41 -13.99 -33.63
CA LEU A 215 -4.77 -14.12 -33.05
C LEU A 215 -5.15 -15.60 -32.98
N MET A 216 -5.28 -16.11 -31.74
CA MET A 216 -5.62 -17.52 -31.46
C MET A 216 -7.12 -17.75 -31.33
N LYS A 217 -7.82 -16.85 -30.62
CA LYS A 217 -9.22 -17.06 -30.27
C LYS A 217 -9.96 -15.72 -30.16
N VAL A 218 -11.24 -15.74 -30.52
CA VAL A 218 -12.18 -14.62 -30.36
C VAL A 218 -13.45 -15.14 -29.72
N GLU A 219 -13.87 -14.54 -28.62
CA GLU A 219 -15.08 -14.90 -27.87
C GLU A 219 -15.90 -13.65 -27.54
N PRO A 220 -17.23 -13.73 -27.46
CA PRO A 220 -18.02 -12.61 -27.00
C PRO A 220 -17.73 -12.34 -25.51
N ASN A 221 -17.66 -11.08 -25.13
CA ASN A 221 -17.58 -10.69 -23.73
C ASN A 221 -18.99 -10.64 -23.13
N THR A 222 -19.38 -11.70 -22.45
CA THR A 222 -20.74 -11.83 -21.85
C THR A 222 -20.96 -10.84 -20.70
N LEU A 223 -19.90 -10.30 -20.11
CA LEU A 223 -19.99 -9.29 -19.06
C LEU A 223 -20.43 -7.92 -19.64
N GLY A 224 -20.08 -7.62 -20.91
CA GLY A 224 -20.35 -6.34 -21.55
C GLY A 224 -19.59 -5.16 -20.93
N MET A 225 -18.53 -5.43 -20.16
CA MET A 225 -17.65 -4.47 -19.50
C MET A 225 -16.21 -5.00 -19.50
N ILE A 226 -15.24 -4.11 -19.34
CA ILE A 226 -13.84 -4.48 -19.17
C ILE A 226 -13.64 -4.92 -17.71
N PRO A 227 -13.25 -6.19 -17.44
CA PRO A 227 -13.17 -6.70 -16.07
C PRO A 227 -11.90 -6.26 -15.31
N ILE A 228 -11.04 -5.45 -15.92
CA ILE A 228 -9.78 -4.98 -15.34
C ILE A 228 -9.90 -3.50 -15.01
N ILE A 229 -9.75 -3.17 -13.73
CA ILE A 229 -9.84 -1.82 -13.18
C ILE A 229 -8.44 -1.36 -12.79
N GLU A 230 -8.09 -0.14 -13.16
CA GLU A 230 -6.83 0.49 -12.80
C GLU A 230 -6.98 1.32 -11.53
N TYR A 231 -6.08 1.12 -10.57
CA TYR A 231 -5.96 1.89 -9.33
C TYR A 231 -4.68 2.70 -9.38
N VAL A 232 -4.78 3.99 -9.10
CA VAL A 232 -3.63 4.92 -9.15
C VAL A 232 -3.61 5.78 -7.89
N THR A 233 -2.41 6.15 -7.45
CA THR A 233 -2.24 7.06 -6.31
C THR A 233 -2.77 8.45 -6.62
N ASP A 234 -2.45 8.94 -7.81
CA ASP A 234 -2.92 10.21 -8.39
C ASP A 234 -2.70 10.22 -9.90
N ASN A 235 -3.03 11.33 -10.55
CA ASN A 235 -2.87 11.49 -12.00
C ASN A 235 -1.40 11.46 -12.45
N SER A 236 -0.43 11.69 -11.56
CA SER A 236 1.00 11.61 -11.89
C SER A 236 1.49 10.17 -12.02
N ARG A 237 0.76 9.20 -11.44
CA ARG A 237 1.08 7.78 -11.43
C ARG A 237 2.48 7.49 -10.87
N LEU A 238 2.88 8.28 -9.89
CA LEU A 238 4.14 8.12 -9.18
C LEU A 238 3.97 7.18 -7.99
N GLY A 239 4.95 6.32 -7.78
CA GLY A 239 5.06 5.55 -6.54
C GLY A 239 5.30 6.48 -5.35
N CYS A 240 4.97 6.00 -4.16
CA CYS A 240 5.00 6.83 -2.95
C CYS A 240 6.41 7.30 -2.56
N PHE A 241 7.46 6.53 -2.82
CA PHE A 241 8.85 6.87 -2.55
C PHE A 241 9.60 7.42 -3.78
N GLU A 242 8.99 7.32 -4.96
CA GLU A 242 9.58 7.72 -6.25
C GLU A 242 10.04 9.18 -6.29
N PRO A 243 9.31 10.18 -5.73
CA PRO A 243 9.78 11.55 -5.66
C PRO A 243 11.07 11.75 -4.85
N GLY A 244 11.34 10.83 -3.92
CA GLY A 244 12.51 10.86 -3.05
C GLY A 244 13.68 9.98 -3.50
N LEU A 245 13.60 9.31 -4.64
CA LEU A 245 14.64 8.36 -5.11
C LEU A 245 16.03 8.96 -5.18
N TYR A 246 16.18 10.22 -5.60
CA TYR A 246 17.48 10.89 -5.65
C TYR A 246 18.13 11.02 -4.27
N ILE A 247 17.31 11.28 -3.27
CA ILE A 247 17.81 11.41 -1.89
C ILE A 247 18.16 10.03 -1.34
N LEU A 248 17.33 9.01 -1.60
CA LEU A 248 17.64 7.64 -1.21
C LEU A 248 18.95 7.16 -1.83
N ASP A 249 19.17 7.43 -3.13
CA ASP A 249 20.43 7.10 -3.81
C ASP A 249 21.62 7.87 -3.22
N ALA A 250 21.43 9.12 -2.82
CA ALA A 250 22.49 9.91 -2.15
C ALA A 250 22.83 9.32 -0.78
N ILE A 251 21.82 8.97 0.03
CA ILE A 251 22.01 8.29 1.33
C ILE A 251 22.73 6.96 1.14
N ASN A 252 22.31 6.16 0.18
CA ASN A 252 22.93 4.88 -0.15
C ASN A 252 24.39 5.05 -0.57
N THR A 253 24.70 6.08 -1.36
CA THR A 253 26.07 6.41 -1.79
C THR A 253 26.92 6.84 -0.60
N MET A 254 26.37 7.64 0.31
CA MET A 254 27.08 8.09 1.51
C MET A 254 27.36 6.92 2.46
N ALA A 255 26.38 6.04 2.70
CA ALA A 255 26.57 4.84 3.50
C ALA A 255 27.68 3.95 2.92
N SER A 256 27.67 3.72 1.61
CA SER A 256 28.70 2.95 0.91
C SER A 256 30.09 3.60 1.05
N ASN A 257 30.19 4.94 0.85
CA ASN A 257 31.46 5.66 0.98
C ASN A 257 32.00 5.63 2.42
N ARG A 258 31.12 5.64 3.43
CA ARG A 258 31.54 5.54 4.85
C ARG A 258 32.13 4.17 5.14
N VAL A 259 31.52 3.10 4.67
CA VAL A 259 32.05 1.73 4.86
C VAL A 259 33.37 1.56 4.11
N ASP A 260 33.46 2.04 2.86
CA ASP A 260 34.71 2.04 2.09
C ASP A 260 35.80 2.83 2.79
N GLY A 261 35.46 3.99 3.38
CA GLY A 261 36.39 4.83 4.13
C GLY A 261 36.93 4.14 5.39
N ILE A 262 36.06 3.44 6.13
CA ILE A 262 36.47 2.66 7.31
C ILE A 262 37.37 1.49 6.87
N GLU A 263 37.05 0.79 5.80
CA GLU A 263 37.85 -0.32 5.27
C GLU A 263 39.24 0.19 4.84
N GLN A 264 39.32 1.35 4.17
CA GLN A 264 40.58 1.97 3.80
C GLN A 264 41.40 2.43 5.02
N MET A 265 40.73 2.90 6.10
CA MET A 265 41.44 3.28 7.34
C MET A 265 42.04 2.05 8.05
N VAL A 266 41.36 0.90 8.01
CA VAL A 266 41.91 -0.36 8.57
C VAL A 266 43.15 -0.80 7.79
N GLN A 267 43.23 -0.45 6.48
CA GLN A 267 44.37 -0.70 5.61
C GLN A 267 45.32 0.52 5.54
N SER A 268 45.34 1.37 6.58
CA SER A 268 46.12 2.61 6.59
C SER A 268 47.56 2.41 6.08
N MET A 269 47.93 3.24 5.10
CA MET A 269 49.29 3.20 4.55
C MET A 269 50.27 3.82 5.57
N MET A 270 51.26 3.02 5.94
CA MET A 270 52.39 3.53 6.70
C MET A 270 53.31 4.32 5.77
N LEU A 271 53.56 5.59 6.15
CA LEU A 271 54.54 6.42 5.49
C LEU A 271 55.87 6.31 6.25
N PHE A 272 56.86 5.79 5.59
CA PHE A 272 58.23 5.66 6.10
C PHE A 272 59.06 6.85 5.57
N HIS A 273 59.53 7.66 6.44
CA HIS A 273 60.41 8.77 6.09
C HIS A 273 61.80 8.52 6.67
N ASN A 274 62.87 8.46 5.81
CA ASN A 274 64.27 8.13 6.18
C ASN A 274 64.45 6.79 6.90
N VAL A 275 63.58 5.85 6.68
CA VAL A 275 63.66 4.46 7.21
C VAL A 275 63.85 3.50 6.05
N GLU A 276 64.85 2.68 6.10
CA GLU A 276 65.02 1.56 5.14
C GLU A 276 64.37 0.31 5.73
N ILE A 277 63.42 -0.25 4.99
CA ILE A 277 62.72 -1.45 5.39
C ILE A 277 63.03 -2.51 4.35
N ASP A 278 63.63 -3.57 4.81
CA ASP A 278 63.76 -4.82 4.03
C ASP A 278 62.51 -5.73 4.18
N GLU A 279 62.41 -6.69 3.31
CA GLU A 279 61.25 -7.61 3.26
C GLU A 279 61.12 -8.42 4.57
N GLU A 280 62.25 -8.71 5.24
CA GLU A 280 62.27 -9.42 6.51
C GLU A 280 61.74 -8.60 7.67
N THR A 281 62.04 -7.31 7.72
CA THR A 281 61.49 -6.36 8.69
C THR A 281 59.99 -6.14 8.48
N TYR A 282 59.52 -6.05 7.23
CA TYR A 282 58.11 -5.92 6.90
C TYR A 282 57.31 -7.15 7.38
N LEU A 283 57.83 -8.35 7.19
CA LEU A 283 57.17 -9.58 7.66
C LEU A 283 57.13 -9.64 9.20
N LYS A 284 58.17 -9.20 9.89
CA LYS A 284 58.24 -9.14 11.34
C LYS A 284 57.24 -8.09 11.92
N VAL A 285 57.09 -6.95 11.26
CA VAL A 285 56.07 -5.94 11.62
C VAL A 285 54.66 -6.51 11.51
N LYS A 286 54.37 -7.25 10.47
CA LYS A 286 53.09 -7.90 10.24
C LYS A 286 52.76 -8.92 11.33
N ASP A 287 53.74 -9.69 11.77
CA ASP A 287 53.55 -10.74 12.76
C ASP A 287 53.54 -10.23 14.21
N LEU A 288 54.34 -9.19 14.52
CA LEU A 288 54.50 -8.68 15.87
C LEU A 288 53.62 -7.45 16.17
N GLY A 289 53.02 -6.85 15.14
CA GLY A 289 52.23 -5.60 15.30
C GLY A 289 53.03 -4.39 15.80
N ALA A 290 54.35 -4.47 15.80
CA ALA A 290 55.26 -3.41 16.25
C ALA A 290 56.40 -3.17 15.27
N LEU A 291 56.68 -1.90 14.99
CA LEU A 291 57.78 -1.51 14.14
C LEU A 291 58.99 -1.09 15.00
N VAL A 292 60.12 -1.74 14.83
CA VAL A 292 61.43 -1.32 15.42
C VAL A 292 62.31 -0.93 14.26
N TYR A 293 62.74 0.33 14.23
CA TYR A 293 63.65 0.84 13.20
C TYR A 293 64.91 1.45 13.82
N GLN A 294 65.96 1.48 13.05
CA GLN A 294 67.21 2.14 13.42
C GLN A 294 67.43 3.37 12.53
N ASP A 295 67.80 4.50 13.15
CA ASP A 295 68.16 5.69 12.41
C ASP A 295 69.44 5.46 11.57
N ARG A 296 69.37 5.84 10.31
CA ARG A 296 70.45 5.64 9.34
C ARG A 296 71.61 6.60 9.55
N SER A 297 71.41 7.71 10.25
CA SER A 297 72.43 8.69 10.55
C SER A 297 72.02 9.52 11.79
N SER A 298 72.98 9.96 12.56
CA SER A 298 72.77 10.77 13.78
C SER A 298 72.12 12.16 13.54
N ASP A 299 72.10 12.62 12.28
CA ASP A 299 71.61 13.97 11.92
C ASP A 299 70.20 13.95 11.31
N MET A 300 69.64 12.80 10.95
CA MET A 300 68.32 12.66 10.39
C MET A 300 67.50 11.61 11.14
N ARG A 301 66.53 12.05 11.89
CA ARG A 301 65.59 11.13 12.55
C ARG A 301 64.67 10.49 11.52
N GLY A 302 64.56 9.17 11.60
CA GLY A 302 63.50 8.46 10.90
C GLY A 302 62.15 8.70 11.56
N ASP A 303 61.13 8.80 10.77
CA ASP A 303 59.76 8.93 11.25
C ASP A 303 58.84 7.96 10.53
N VAL A 304 57.93 7.37 11.28
CA VAL A 304 56.87 6.47 10.76
C VAL A 304 55.57 7.08 11.14
N SER A 305 54.84 7.56 10.17
CA SER A 305 53.52 8.12 10.36
C SER A 305 52.48 7.31 9.59
N PHE A 306 51.30 7.22 10.18
CA PHE A 306 50.16 6.72 9.46
C PHE A 306 49.51 7.87 8.71
N VAL A 307 49.35 7.72 7.40
CA VAL A 307 48.52 8.65 6.62
C VAL A 307 47.08 8.36 6.95
N ASN A 308 46.60 8.88 8.04
CA ASN A 308 45.21 8.83 8.40
C ASN A 308 44.50 9.97 7.67
N ASN A 309 43.67 9.59 6.71
CA ASN A 309 42.69 10.53 6.22
C ASN A 309 41.56 10.57 7.29
N GLU A 310 41.58 11.62 8.13
CA GLU A 310 40.49 11.81 9.11
C GLU A 310 39.17 11.96 8.34
N LEU A 311 38.45 10.84 8.21
CA LEU A 311 37.07 10.89 7.72
C LEU A 311 36.27 11.67 8.76
N ASN A 312 35.72 12.81 8.37
CA ASN A 312 34.80 13.56 9.23
C ASN A 312 33.49 12.76 9.34
N GLN A 313 33.47 11.75 10.21
CA GLN A 313 32.36 10.86 10.45
C GLN A 313 31.13 11.62 10.97
N ASP A 314 31.33 12.64 11.81
CA ASP A 314 30.25 13.44 12.38
C ASP A 314 29.58 14.30 11.32
N GLY A 315 30.38 14.93 10.44
CA GLY A 315 29.86 15.68 9.31
C GLY A 315 29.09 14.81 8.31
N ALA A 316 29.60 13.60 8.05
CA ALA A 316 28.90 12.64 7.18
C ALA A 316 27.59 12.16 7.81
N GLN A 317 27.56 11.91 9.13
CA GLN A 317 26.34 11.54 9.83
C GLN A 317 25.31 12.67 9.79
N THR A 318 25.73 13.89 10.15
CA THR A 318 24.85 15.07 10.12
C THR A 318 24.22 15.29 8.74
N LEU A 319 25.00 15.11 7.67
CA LEU A 319 24.46 15.22 6.31
C LEU A 319 23.50 14.09 5.98
N THR A 320 23.78 12.85 6.39
CA THR A 320 22.89 11.71 6.18
C THR A 320 21.55 11.93 6.90
N ASP A 321 21.58 12.37 8.15
CA ASP A 321 20.41 12.66 8.96
C ASP A 321 19.57 13.79 8.31
N HIS A 322 20.23 14.85 7.84
CA HIS A 322 19.56 15.92 7.11
C HIS A 322 18.90 15.43 5.81
N LEU A 323 19.58 14.61 5.02
CA LEU A 323 19.01 14.02 3.80
C LEU A 323 17.81 13.13 4.12
N TYR A 324 17.90 12.34 5.19
CA TYR A 324 16.81 11.49 5.64
C TYR A 324 15.59 12.33 6.06
N GLU A 325 15.78 13.41 6.81
CA GLU A 325 14.69 14.35 7.14
C GLU A 325 14.06 14.97 5.89
N GLN A 326 14.87 15.41 4.92
CA GLN A 326 14.37 15.96 3.67
C GLN A 326 13.57 14.91 2.89
N TYR A 327 14.04 13.66 2.87
CA TYR A 327 13.31 12.56 2.27
C TYR A 327 11.94 12.39 2.92
N LEU A 328 11.86 12.31 4.25
CA LEU A 328 10.59 12.16 4.96
C LEU A 328 9.61 13.30 4.64
N ARG A 329 10.10 14.55 4.57
CA ARG A 329 9.28 15.71 4.19
C ARG A 329 8.72 15.59 2.76
N ILE A 330 9.55 15.18 1.79
CA ILE A 330 9.12 15.03 0.38
C ILE A 330 8.07 13.93 0.26
N VAL A 331 8.26 12.81 0.93
CA VAL A 331 7.31 11.71 0.89
C VAL A 331 6.11 11.90 1.83
N GLY A 332 6.11 12.99 2.63
CA GLY A 332 4.99 13.37 3.49
C GLY A 332 4.87 12.51 4.75
N LEU A 333 6.00 12.03 5.27
CA LEU A 333 6.08 11.33 6.55
C LEU A 333 6.57 12.26 7.66
N PRO A 334 6.15 12.05 8.92
CA PRO A 334 6.63 12.84 10.04
C PRO A 334 8.12 12.57 10.29
N SER A 335 8.87 13.64 10.59
CA SER A 335 10.25 13.54 11.04
C SER A 335 10.27 13.40 12.57
N GLN A 336 11.02 12.42 13.08
CA GLN A 336 11.21 12.24 14.52
C GLN A 336 12.36 13.10 15.09
N ALA A 337 13.14 13.75 14.22
CA ALA A 337 14.27 14.55 14.62
C ALA A 337 13.80 15.91 15.13
N GLY A 338 14.03 16.18 16.41
CA GLY A 338 13.80 17.48 17.05
C GLY A 338 12.68 17.55 18.09
N GLU A 339 12.03 16.46 18.41
CA GLU A 339 11.05 16.46 19.49
C GLU A 339 11.73 16.33 20.86
N THR A 340 11.86 17.46 21.53
CA THR A 340 11.98 17.48 22.99
C THR A 340 10.68 16.86 23.53
N ARG A 341 10.74 15.60 23.95
CA ARG A 341 9.63 14.92 24.62
C ARG A 341 9.27 15.71 25.88
N SER A 342 8.23 16.53 25.78
CA SER A 342 7.62 17.09 26.98
C SER A 342 6.81 15.96 27.63
N THR A 343 7.16 15.61 28.85
CA THR A 343 6.48 14.55 29.65
C THR A 343 5.06 14.92 30.06
N SER A 344 4.59 16.13 29.72
CA SER A 344 3.26 16.66 30.12
C SER A 344 2.26 16.73 28.97
N ASP A 345 2.63 16.37 27.72
CA ASP A 345 1.71 16.45 26.61
C ASP A 345 0.74 15.25 26.57
N THR A 346 -0.56 15.54 26.40
CA THR A 346 -1.56 14.49 26.14
C THR A 346 -1.27 13.84 24.78
N GLY A 347 -1.52 12.52 24.68
CA GLY A 347 -1.21 11.73 23.46
C GLY A 347 -1.71 12.37 22.16
N THR A 348 -2.85 13.07 22.18
CA THR A 348 -3.41 13.78 21.03
C THR A 348 -2.55 14.97 20.60
N ALA A 349 -1.97 15.73 21.53
CA ALA A 349 -1.10 16.86 21.23
C ALA A 349 0.22 16.42 20.59
N VAL A 350 0.75 15.27 21.00
CA VAL A 350 1.95 14.66 20.40
C VAL A 350 1.70 14.27 18.94
N ILE A 351 0.55 13.68 18.65
CA ILE A 351 0.16 13.29 17.29
C ILE A 351 0.07 14.50 16.35
N TYR A 352 -0.57 15.59 16.79
CA TYR A 352 -0.69 16.80 15.98
C TYR A 352 0.66 17.51 15.75
N ARG A 353 1.55 17.52 16.74
CA ARG A 353 2.89 18.11 16.62
C ARG A 353 3.81 17.30 15.71
N ALA A 354 3.71 15.97 15.75
CA ALA A 354 4.60 15.07 15.02
C ALA A 354 4.39 15.07 13.49
N GLY A 355 3.53 15.94 12.95
CA GLY A 355 3.29 16.03 11.50
C GLY A 355 2.36 14.95 10.94
N TRP A 356 1.72 14.15 11.77
CA TRP A 356 0.77 13.11 11.37
C TRP A 356 -0.44 13.65 10.61
N ALA A 357 -0.81 14.91 10.84
CA ALA A 357 -1.87 15.58 10.10
C ALA A 357 -1.58 15.66 8.58
N GLN A 358 -0.31 15.76 8.18
CA GLN A 358 0.08 15.77 6.76
C GLN A 358 -0.12 14.38 6.13
N VAL A 359 0.24 13.34 6.88
CA VAL A 359 0.06 11.94 6.45
C VAL A 359 -1.42 11.64 6.27
N GLU A 360 -2.25 12.04 7.22
CA GLU A 360 -3.71 11.91 7.15
C GLU A 360 -4.29 12.67 5.95
N SER A 361 -3.88 13.91 5.73
CA SER A 361 -4.32 14.69 4.57
C SER A 361 -3.94 14.02 3.24
N ARG A 362 -2.75 13.43 3.16
CA ARG A 362 -2.29 12.69 1.98
C ARG A 362 -3.08 11.40 1.79
N ALA A 363 -3.33 10.66 2.86
CA ALA A 363 -4.13 9.44 2.82
C ALA A 363 -5.54 9.73 2.28
N ARG A 364 -6.21 10.77 2.78
CA ARG A 364 -7.53 11.21 2.29
C ARG A 364 -7.52 11.60 0.80
N LYS A 365 -6.44 12.17 0.30
CA LYS A 365 -6.30 12.47 -1.12
C LYS A 365 -6.22 11.19 -1.96
N ILE A 366 -5.47 10.20 -1.48
CA ILE A 366 -5.31 8.90 -2.16
C ILE A 366 -6.63 8.12 -2.13
N GLU A 367 -7.37 8.16 -1.01
CA GLU A 367 -8.70 7.55 -0.90
C GLU A 367 -9.67 8.06 -1.97
N LYS A 368 -9.67 9.36 -2.26
CA LYS A 368 -10.53 9.90 -3.32
C LYS A 368 -10.18 9.34 -4.72
N SER A 369 -8.91 9.07 -4.97
CA SER A 369 -8.48 8.40 -6.21
C SER A 369 -8.90 6.94 -6.22
N PHE A 370 -8.71 6.26 -5.10
CA PHE A 370 -9.10 4.86 -4.91
C PHE A 370 -10.62 4.69 -5.04
N LEU A 371 -11.40 5.58 -4.43
CA LEU A 371 -12.86 5.57 -4.47
C LEU A 371 -13.41 5.57 -5.91
N ARG A 372 -12.76 6.32 -6.82
CA ARG A 372 -13.15 6.34 -8.24
C ARG A 372 -13.01 4.96 -8.87
N SER A 373 -11.89 4.29 -8.63
CA SER A 373 -11.63 2.95 -9.16
C SER A 373 -12.50 1.90 -8.49
N GLU A 374 -12.76 2.06 -7.19
CA GLU A 374 -13.62 1.16 -6.43
C GLU A 374 -15.08 1.22 -6.88
N LYS A 375 -15.59 2.39 -7.25
CA LYS A 375 -16.92 2.51 -7.85
C LYS A 375 -17.01 1.74 -9.18
N GLN A 376 -15.97 1.82 -10.03
CA GLN A 376 -15.92 1.02 -11.27
C GLN A 376 -15.89 -0.49 -10.98
N TYR A 377 -15.19 -0.89 -9.92
CA TYR A 377 -15.18 -2.28 -9.48
C TYR A 377 -16.58 -2.72 -9.03
N LEU A 378 -17.24 -1.92 -8.19
CA LEU A 378 -18.60 -2.21 -7.73
C LEU A 378 -19.61 -2.30 -8.87
N GLU A 379 -19.51 -1.45 -9.89
CA GLU A 379 -20.37 -1.55 -11.09
C GLU A 379 -20.26 -2.93 -11.75
N ILE A 380 -19.06 -3.50 -11.82
CA ILE A 380 -18.84 -4.85 -12.37
C ILE A 380 -19.41 -5.91 -11.46
N VAL A 381 -19.16 -5.82 -10.14
CA VAL A 381 -19.69 -6.77 -9.15
C VAL A 381 -21.21 -6.77 -9.16
N LEU A 382 -21.84 -5.60 -9.10
CA LEU A 382 -23.29 -5.47 -9.12
C LEU A 382 -23.92 -5.99 -10.42
N LYS A 383 -23.22 -5.81 -11.56
CA LYS A 383 -23.67 -6.38 -12.82
C LYS A 383 -23.62 -7.90 -12.82
N ILE A 384 -22.57 -8.49 -12.24
CA ILE A 384 -22.47 -9.95 -12.08
C ILE A 384 -23.56 -10.47 -11.13
N CYS A 385 -23.80 -9.74 -10.05
CA CYS A 385 -24.72 -10.12 -8.96
C CYS A 385 -26.16 -9.61 -9.16
N SER A 386 -26.51 -9.07 -10.31
CA SER A 386 -27.81 -8.40 -10.58
C SER A 386 -29.04 -9.27 -10.36
N GLN A 387 -28.89 -10.59 -10.31
CA GLN A 387 -29.98 -11.54 -10.00
C GLN A 387 -30.08 -11.86 -8.49
N GLN A 388 -29.04 -11.58 -7.72
CA GLN A 388 -28.93 -11.92 -6.30
C GLN A 388 -29.11 -10.72 -5.39
N LEU A 389 -28.64 -9.55 -5.84
CA LEU A 389 -28.67 -8.30 -5.10
C LEU A 389 -29.52 -7.27 -5.84
N GLY A 390 -30.40 -6.61 -5.10
CA GLY A 390 -31.22 -5.50 -5.61
C GLY A 390 -30.52 -4.13 -5.50
N LEU A 391 -29.19 -4.10 -5.43
CA LEU A 391 -28.39 -2.91 -5.20
C LEU A 391 -28.05 -2.16 -6.49
N SER A 392 -28.05 -0.83 -6.39
CA SER A 392 -27.40 0.06 -7.33
C SER A 392 -26.14 0.68 -6.70
N ILE A 393 -25.29 1.29 -7.51
CA ILE A 393 -24.06 1.96 -7.02
C ILE A 393 -24.40 3.14 -6.08
N ASP A 394 -25.55 3.74 -6.26
CA ASP A 394 -26.01 4.91 -5.46
C ASP A 394 -26.48 4.51 -4.05
N ASP A 395 -26.75 3.21 -3.83
CA ASP A 395 -27.15 2.68 -2.52
C ASP A 395 -25.95 2.35 -1.62
N ILE A 396 -24.75 2.42 -2.15
CA ILE A 396 -23.52 2.00 -1.47
C ILE A 396 -22.60 3.17 -1.20
N ASP A 397 -22.23 3.34 0.05
CA ASP A 397 -21.09 4.19 0.43
C ASP A 397 -19.87 3.31 0.76
N ILE A 398 -18.68 3.86 0.59
CA ILE A 398 -17.41 3.14 0.77
C ILE A 398 -16.70 3.72 1.98
N SER A 399 -16.62 2.95 3.05
CA SER A 399 -15.95 3.33 4.28
C SER A 399 -14.53 2.79 4.31
N PHE A 400 -13.58 3.69 4.58
CA PHE A 400 -12.16 3.35 4.79
C PHE A 400 -11.88 3.35 6.27
N THR A 401 -11.56 2.18 6.81
CA THR A 401 -11.20 2.04 8.21
C THR A 401 -9.70 2.21 8.35
N ARG A 402 -9.28 3.28 8.99
CA ARG A 402 -7.89 3.56 9.31
C ARG A 402 -7.69 3.54 10.81
N ARG A 403 -6.51 3.04 11.24
CA ARG A 403 -6.07 3.20 12.61
C ARG A 403 -5.96 4.69 12.90
N GLN A 404 -7.03 5.23 13.48
CA GLN A 404 -6.95 6.56 14.04
C GLN A 404 -6.20 6.41 15.36
N TYR A 405 -5.18 7.25 15.58
CA TYR A 405 -4.52 7.38 16.88
C TYR A 405 -5.44 8.03 17.93
N ASP A 406 -6.73 8.06 17.64
CA ASP A 406 -7.75 8.55 18.54
C ASP A 406 -7.94 7.54 19.68
N ASN A 407 -7.78 8.02 20.89
CA ASN A 407 -8.03 7.24 22.08
C ASN A 407 -9.51 6.80 22.07
N PRO A 408 -9.83 5.48 22.05
CA PRO A 408 -11.21 5.00 22.10
C PRO A 408 -12.00 5.58 23.27
N GLN A 409 -11.33 5.84 24.38
CA GLN A 409 -11.91 6.49 25.55
C GLN A 409 -12.33 7.94 25.25
N SER A 410 -11.55 8.68 24.47
CA SER A 410 -11.91 10.05 24.06
C SER A 410 -13.12 10.06 23.14
N LYS A 411 -13.21 9.10 22.21
CA LYS A 411 -14.39 8.95 21.34
C LYS A 411 -15.64 8.57 22.11
N ALA A 412 -15.53 7.64 23.05
CA ALA A 412 -16.63 7.26 23.92
C ALA A 412 -17.11 8.44 24.78
N GLN A 413 -16.20 9.26 25.31
CA GLN A 413 -16.54 10.50 26.02
C GLN A 413 -17.22 11.51 25.10
N THR A 414 -16.73 11.65 23.87
CA THR A 414 -17.34 12.52 22.86
C THR A 414 -18.76 12.06 22.55
N LEU A 415 -18.98 10.77 22.30
CA LEU A 415 -20.30 10.20 22.07
C LEU A 415 -21.25 10.49 23.25
N THR A 416 -20.80 10.23 24.49
CA THR A 416 -21.59 10.48 25.70
C THR A 416 -21.96 11.96 25.82
N THR A 417 -21.04 12.87 25.52
CA THR A 417 -21.28 14.31 25.55
C THR A 417 -22.26 14.75 24.45
N LEU A 418 -22.12 14.18 23.26
CA LEU A 418 -23.00 14.47 22.12
C LEU A 418 -24.42 13.94 22.37
N LEU A 419 -24.57 12.75 22.92
CA LEU A 419 -25.87 12.17 23.29
C LEU A 419 -26.68 13.05 24.29
N ALA A 420 -25.99 13.84 25.10
CA ALA A 420 -26.61 14.78 25.99
C ALA A 420 -27.06 16.08 25.30
N SER A 421 -26.58 16.42 24.12
CA SER A 421 -26.71 17.73 23.49
C SER A 421 -27.42 17.71 22.12
N ILE A 422 -27.37 16.59 21.40
CA ILE A 422 -27.95 16.45 20.05
C ILE A 422 -28.72 15.13 19.93
N PRO A 423 -29.58 14.97 18.90
CA PRO A 423 -30.31 13.72 18.67
C PRO A 423 -29.35 12.51 18.58
N PRO A 424 -29.74 11.34 19.17
CA PRO A 424 -28.86 10.17 19.25
C PRO A 424 -28.29 9.75 17.91
N HIS A 425 -29.09 9.69 16.86
CA HIS A 425 -28.64 9.37 15.50
C HIS A 425 -27.45 10.25 15.06
N GLN A 426 -27.57 11.56 15.21
CA GLN A 426 -26.49 12.50 14.86
C GLN A 426 -25.25 12.32 15.76
N ALA A 427 -25.47 11.97 17.04
CA ALA A 427 -24.36 11.72 17.96
C ALA A 427 -23.52 10.52 17.53
N TYR A 428 -24.14 9.44 17.06
CA TYR A 428 -23.41 8.28 16.50
C TYR A 428 -22.59 8.66 15.29
N VAL A 429 -23.17 9.40 14.33
CA VAL A 429 -22.48 9.88 13.12
C VAL A 429 -21.28 10.78 13.45
N TYR A 430 -21.48 11.79 14.31
CA TYR A 430 -20.43 12.77 14.63
C TYR A 430 -19.37 12.24 15.61
N SER A 431 -19.65 11.19 16.35
CA SER A 431 -18.67 10.62 17.28
C SER A 431 -17.43 10.02 16.56
N GLY A 432 -17.60 9.58 15.32
CA GLY A 432 -16.57 8.89 14.55
C GLY A 432 -16.06 7.61 15.22
N MET A 433 -16.86 7.02 16.11
CA MET A 433 -16.50 5.82 16.87
C MET A 433 -16.73 4.55 16.06
N PHE A 434 -17.78 4.54 15.26
CA PHE A 434 -18.26 3.37 14.54
C PHE A 434 -17.95 3.46 13.05
N THR A 435 -17.69 2.32 12.43
CA THR A 435 -17.45 2.21 11.00
C THR A 435 -18.72 2.42 10.20
N ASP A 436 -19.84 1.88 10.70
CA ASP A 436 -21.19 2.11 10.19
C ASP A 436 -22.09 2.67 11.32
N PRO A 437 -22.11 4.00 11.51
CA PRO A 437 -22.90 4.61 12.58
C PRO A 437 -24.40 4.37 12.45
N GLU A 438 -24.90 4.17 11.23
CA GLU A 438 -26.31 3.92 10.95
C GLU A 438 -26.75 2.52 11.41
N ALA A 439 -25.93 1.51 11.08
CA ALA A 439 -26.18 0.15 11.52
C ALA A 439 -26.14 0.04 13.05
N GLU A 440 -25.12 0.63 13.67
CA GLU A 440 -24.94 0.63 15.13
C GLU A 440 -26.08 1.38 15.84
N TYR A 441 -26.55 2.48 15.26
CA TYR A 441 -27.70 3.19 15.81
C TYR A 441 -29.00 2.37 15.75
N ARG A 442 -29.23 1.62 14.67
CA ARG A 442 -30.39 0.72 14.55
C ARG A 442 -30.32 -0.43 15.56
N GLU A 443 -29.11 -1.01 15.77
CA GLU A 443 -28.91 -2.02 16.77
C GLU A 443 -29.17 -1.48 18.17
N TYR A 444 -28.75 -0.27 18.47
CA TYR A 444 -29.07 0.44 19.70
C TYR A 444 -30.58 0.64 19.89
N GLU A 445 -31.33 1.04 18.86
CA GLU A 445 -32.78 1.22 18.91
C GLU A 445 -33.49 -0.13 19.19
N THR A 446 -33.06 -1.20 18.55
CA THR A 446 -33.61 -2.54 18.78
C THR A 446 -33.32 -3.04 20.20
N TRP A 447 -32.11 -2.84 20.67
CA TRP A 447 -31.73 -3.17 22.05
C TRP A 447 -32.54 -2.36 23.06
N LYS A 448 -32.71 -1.06 22.85
CA LYS A 448 -33.44 -0.17 23.74
C LYS A 448 -34.92 -0.55 23.78
N ALA A 449 -35.56 -0.86 22.66
CA ALA A 449 -36.93 -1.34 22.64
C ALA A 449 -37.11 -2.67 23.40
N LEU A 450 -36.12 -3.58 23.29
CA LEU A 450 -36.13 -4.83 24.04
C LEU A 450 -35.98 -4.61 25.56
N GLU A 451 -35.14 -3.67 25.98
CA GLU A 451 -34.97 -3.31 27.41
C GLU A 451 -36.23 -2.65 27.97
N GLU A 452 -36.85 -1.72 27.22
CA GLU A 452 -38.12 -1.10 27.61
C GLU A 452 -39.25 -2.14 27.74
N ALA A 453 -39.32 -3.13 26.84
CA ALA A 453 -40.28 -4.22 26.93
C ALA A 453 -40.05 -5.10 28.17
N LYS A 454 -38.80 -5.46 28.49
CA LYS A 454 -38.48 -6.22 29.70
C LYS A 454 -38.79 -5.43 30.98
N GLU A 455 -38.58 -4.13 30.98
CA GLU A 455 -38.86 -3.28 32.12
C GLU A 455 -40.38 -3.15 32.35
N ALA A 456 -41.16 -3.05 31.26
CA ALA A 456 -42.60 -3.06 31.30
C ALA A 456 -43.15 -4.38 31.84
N GLU A 457 -42.65 -5.54 31.39
CA GLU A 457 -43.02 -6.87 31.92
C GLU A 457 -42.68 -7.00 33.42
N ARG A 458 -41.53 -6.47 33.86
CA ARG A 458 -41.13 -6.48 35.27
C ARG A 458 -42.04 -5.61 36.13
N MET A 459 -42.44 -4.46 35.64
CA MET A 459 -43.39 -3.54 36.30
C MET A 459 -44.77 -4.19 36.40
N GLU A 460 -45.26 -4.86 35.36
CA GLU A 460 -46.51 -5.62 35.40
C GLU A 460 -46.47 -6.77 36.42
N GLN A 461 -45.37 -7.51 36.48
CA GLN A 461 -45.20 -8.58 37.46
C GLN A 461 -45.15 -8.04 38.89
N GLU A 462 -44.45 -6.95 39.14
CA GLU A 462 -44.44 -6.28 40.47
C GLU A 462 -45.81 -5.72 40.86
N ALA A 463 -46.54 -5.16 39.89
CA ALA A 463 -47.91 -4.67 40.12
C ALA A 463 -48.88 -5.85 40.45
N ALA A 464 -48.75 -6.98 39.76
CA ALA A 464 -49.55 -8.17 40.04
C ALA A 464 -49.27 -8.74 41.43
N LEU A 465 -47.99 -8.84 41.84
CA LEU A 465 -47.57 -9.28 43.16
C LEU A 465 -48.11 -8.36 44.26
N ASN A 466 -48.00 -7.07 44.09
CA ASN A 466 -48.52 -6.05 45.02
C ASN A 466 -50.07 -6.06 45.11
N ALA A 467 -50.76 -6.48 44.03
CA ALA A 467 -52.21 -6.64 44.01
C ALA A 467 -52.66 -7.92 44.78
N GLU A 468 -51.86 -9.01 44.67
CA GLU A 468 -52.12 -10.23 45.44
C GLU A 468 -51.86 -10.02 46.91
N ASP A 469 -50.78 -9.34 47.33
CA ASP A 469 -50.46 -9.00 48.72
C ASP A 469 -51.52 -8.05 49.35
N SER A 470 -52.07 -7.17 48.56
CA SER A 470 -53.15 -6.29 49.04
C SER A 470 -54.51 -7.00 49.16
N ALA A 471 -54.75 -8.05 48.37
CA ALA A 471 -55.95 -8.87 48.46
C ALA A 471 -55.91 -9.84 49.67
N ASP A 472 -54.71 -10.35 50.05
CA ASP A 472 -54.54 -11.24 51.19
C ASP A 472 -54.54 -10.49 52.55
N SER A 473 -54.22 -9.22 52.56
CA SER A 473 -54.29 -8.38 53.80
C SER A 473 -55.70 -7.89 54.13
N GLY A 474 -56.72 -8.10 53.22
CA GLY A 474 -58.10 -7.68 53.42
C GLY A 474 -59.04 -8.72 54.03
N SER A 475 -58.61 -9.98 54.30
CA SER A 475 -59.41 -11.02 54.87
C SER A 475 -58.98 -11.32 56.34
N ASN A 476 -59.27 -10.42 57.22
CA ASN A 476 -59.34 -10.73 58.63
C ASN A 476 -60.81 -10.66 59.05
N PRO A 477 -61.50 -11.77 59.30
CA PRO A 477 -62.80 -11.73 59.92
C PRO A 477 -62.61 -11.54 61.44
N GLU A 478 -63.08 -10.42 61.96
CA GLU A 478 -63.41 -10.32 63.34
C GLU A 478 -64.45 -11.39 63.69
N ASP A 479 -64.11 -12.23 64.71
CA ASP A 479 -65.00 -12.68 65.74
C ASP A 479 -64.17 -13.05 67.00
#